data_de819f8611fe47be428c8147fb3ede2d
#
_entry.id   de819f8611fe47be428c8147fb3ede2d
#
_cell.length_a   1.000
_cell.length_b   1.000
_cell.length_c   1.000
_cell.angle_alpha   90.00
_cell.angle_beta   90.00
_cell.angle_gamma   90.00
#
_symmetry.space_group_name_H-M   'P 1'
#
loop_
_entity.id
_entity.type
_entity.pdbx_description
1 polymer ?
#
loop_
_entity_poly.entity_id
_entity_poly.type
_entity_poly.pdbx_seq_one_letter_code
_entity_poly.pdbx_strand_id
1 'polypeptide(L)'
;MGKKNYGKSVKTRLLNLMNETGYKYMYLLARYFNERLLYRVSVSQYKDNFLLKGGSLLYAMDGLNARPTIDVDFMAERISRDREFLTKVFQEILGIVCDEDGVTFDTENITMEPITVEKKYPGTRFFFTAHMDSIIHKMSVDIGFGDVVTPYPASIDFPLLLPNIPSVNLQAYSLETVIAEKFHTMLDRDEYNSRMKDFFDCYQLLTKRELDDETLYDAIKATFDNRELEYNPKLKLFTAEFVNDANRQMQWKLFLRKIQWKEELSFNVVMQVITDRLKPMVEKYWKNNL
;
A
#
# COMPACT_ATOMS: atom_id res chain seq x y z
N MET A 1 -7.10 -27.93 -32.56
CA MET A 1 -7.75 -27.05 -31.58
C MET A 1 -7.00 -25.71 -31.59
N GLY A 2 -7.69 -24.58 -31.84
CA GLY A 2 -7.03 -23.26 -31.81
C GLY A 2 -6.51 -22.94 -30.42
N LYS A 3 -5.33 -22.33 -30.33
CA LYS A 3 -4.74 -21.90 -29.07
C LYS A 3 -5.72 -20.96 -28.37
N LYS A 4 -6.11 -21.25 -27.14
CA LYS A 4 -7.06 -20.43 -26.34
C LYS A 4 -6.46 -19.04 -26.11
N ASN A 5 -7.16 -17.99 -26.55
CA ASN A 5 -6.72 -16.61 -26.30
C ASN A 5 -7.20 -16.19 -24.90
N TYR A 6 -6.38 -16.43 -23.89
CA TYR A 6 -6.68 -16.09 -22.51
C TYR A 6 -6.83 -14.58 -22.30
N GLY A 7 -5.98 -13.75 -22.91
CA GLY A 7 -6.06 -12.31 -22.81
C GLY A 7 -7.39 -11.73 -23.28
N LYS A 8 -7.91 -12.22 -24.43
CA LYS A 8 -9.25 -11.83 -24.92
C LYS A 8 -10.36 -12.26 -23.96
N SER A 9 -10.25 -13.47 -23.39
CA SER A 9 -11.20 -13.96 -22.39
C SER A 9 -11.21 -13.10 -21.13
N VAL A 10 -10.04 -12.78 -20.59
CA VAL A 10 -9.88 -11.90 -19.42
C VAL A 10 -10.45 -10.51 -19.68
N LYS A 11 -10.14 -9.91 -20.82
CA LYS A 11 -10.69 -8.60 -21.22
C LYS A 11 -12.22 -8.59 -21.19
N THR A 12 -12.87 -9.61 -21.74
CA THR A 12 -14.34 -9.74 -21.70
C THR A 12 -14.86 -9.88 -20.29
N ARG A 13 -14.22 -10.70 -19.44
CA ARG A 13 -14.61 -10.88 -18.04
C ARG A 13 -14.47 -9.61 -17.21
N LEU A 14 -13.43 -8.81 -17.44
CA LEU A 14 -13.26 -7.50 -16.79
C LEU A 14 -14.34 -6.49 -17.24
N LEU A 15 -14.79 -6.54 -18.50
CA LEU A 15 -15.91 -5.73 -18.98
C LEU A 15 -17.23 -6.13 -18.30
N ASN A 16 -17.46 -7.43 -18.12
CA ASN A 16 -18.64 -7.91 -17.38
C ASN A 16 -18.60 -7.44 -15.93
N LEU A 17 -17.44 -7.57 -15.26
CA LEU A 17 -17.25 -7.11 -13.90
C LEU A 17 -17.48 -5.58 -13.75
N MET A 18 -17.07 -4.80 -14.74
CA MET A 18 -17.38 -3.37 -14.81
C MET A 18 -18.90 -3.12 -14.80
N ASN A 19 -19.65 -3.85 -15.61
CA ASN A 19 -21.10 -3.72 -15.71
C ASN A 19 -21.82 -4.16 -14.42
N GLU A 20 -21.31 -5.19 -13.76
CA GLU A 20 -21.87 -5.72 -12.50
C GLU A 20 -21.59 -4.82 -11.30
N THR A 21 -20.39 -4.24 -11.24
CA THR A 21 -19.92 -3.50 -10.06
C THR A 21 -20.02 -1.99 -10.18
N GLY A 22 -20.11 -1.47 -11.41
CA GLY A 22 -20.07 -0.02 -11.69
C GLY A 22 -18.68 0.63 -11.58
N TYR A 23 -17.62 -0.15 -11.30
CA TYR A 23 -16.26 0.37 -11.32
C TYR A 23 -15.80 0.70 -12.73
N LYS A 24 -14.94 1.73 -12.85
CA LYS A 24 -14.36 2.09 -14.15
C LYS A 24 -13.48 0.96 -14.69
N TYR A 25 -13.62 0.63 -15.98
CA TYR A 25 -12.84 -0.43 -16.62
C TYR A 25 -11.33 -0.27 -16.43
N MET A 26 -10.81 0.95 -16.61
CA MET A 26 -9.38 1.23 -16.42
C MET A 26 -8.89 0.98 -14.99
N TYR A 27 -9.74 1.17 -13.99
CA TYR A 27 -9.42 0.83 -12.60
C TYR A 27 -9.33 -0.70 -12.41
N LEU A 28 -10.33 -1.45 -12.90
CA LEU A 28 -10.33 -2.91 -12.83
C LEU A 28 -9.16 -3.51 -13.59
N LEU A 29 -8.83 -2.93 -14.75
CA LEU A 29 -7.69 -3.33 -15.57
C LEU A 29 -6.37 -3.14 -14.83
N ALA A 30 -6.12 -1.97 -14.26
CA ALA A 30 -4.92 -1.70 -13.47
C ALA A 30 -4.82 -2.63 -12.26
N ARG A 31 -5.95 -2.87 -11.57
CA ARG A 31 -6.02 -3.83 -10.45
C ARG A 31 -5.67 -5.25 -10.91
N TYR A 32 -6.17 -5.68 -12.04
CA TYR A 32 -5.87 -7.00 -12.59
C TYR A 32 -4.38 -7.16 -12.91
N PHE A 33 -3.76 -6.18 -13.56
CA PHE A 33 -2.31 -6.21 -13.81
C PHE A 33 -1.50 -6.26 -12.50
N ASN A 34 -1.88 -5.47 -11.49
CA ASN A 34 -1.25 -5.52 -10.18
C ASN A 34 -1.39 -6.91 -9.54
N GLU A 35 -2.59 -7.49 -9.55
CA GLU A 35 -2.84 -8.83 -9.05
C GLU A 35 -1.95 -9.88 -9.75
N ARG A 36 -1.79 -9.77 -11.06
CA ARG A 36 -0.94 -10.72 -11.83
C ARG A 36 0.55 -10.50 -11.60
N LEU A 37 0.98 -9.28 -11.32
CA LEU A 37 2.32 -9.02 -10.82
C LEU A 37 2.53 -9.66 -9.43
N LEU A 38 1.60 -9.46 -8.51
CA LEU A 38 1.65 -10.07 -7.16
C LEU A 38 1.71 -11.60 -7.24
N TYR A 39 1.02 -12.21 -8.20
CA TYR A 39 1.14 -13.64 -8.48
C TYR A 39 2.59 -14.03 -8.84
N ARG A 40 3.26 -13.28 -9.75
CA ARG A 40 4.65 -13.59 -10.11
C ARG A 40 5.58 -13.48 -8.90
N VAL A 41 5.39 -12.47 -8.07
CA VAL A 41 6.14 -12.34 -6.81
C VAL A 41 5.90 -13.57 -5.92
N SER A 42 4.63 -13.98 -5.74
CA SER A 42 4.23 -15.07 -4.84
C SER A 42 4.77 -16.43 -5.20
N VAL A 43 5.03 -16.69 -6.50
CA VAL A 43 5.58 -17.96 -6.98
C VAL A 43 7.07 -17.90 -7.32
N SER A 44 7.69 -16.75 -7.17
CA SER A 44 9.12 -16.56 -7.39
C SER A 44 9.96 -17.09 -6.23
N GLN A 45 11.25 -17.31 -6.46
CA GLN A 45 12.21 -17.59 -5.39
C GLN A 45 12.39 -16.42 -4.41
N TYR A 46 11.90 -15.24 -4.75
CA TYR A 46 12.01 -14.00 -3.96
C TYR A 46 10.76 -13.68 -3.12
N LYS A 47 9.77 -14.59 -3.06
CA LYS A 47 8.50 -14.38 -2.35
C LYS A 47 8.65 -13.92 -0.90
N ASP A 48 9.68 -14.43 -0.22
CA ASP A 48 9.95 -14.12 1.19
C ASP A 48 10.83 -12.87 1.38
N ASN A 49 11.24 -12.23 0.29
CA ASN A 49 12.02 -11.00 0.31
C ASN A 49 11.16 -9.75 0.13
N PHE A 50 9.91 -9.88 -0.33
CA PHE A 50 9.04 -8.74 -0.62
C PHE A 50 7.78 -8.79 0.25
N LEU A 51 7.68 -7.88 1.20
CA LEU A 51 6.52 -7.74 2.07
C LEU A 51 5.55 -6.70 1.47
N LEU A 52 4.33 -7.12 1.17
CA LEU A 52 3.30 -6.22 0.66
C LEU A 52 2.92 -5.18 1.70
N LYS A 53 2.87 -3.91 1.31
CA LYS A 53 2.48 -2.79 2.18
C LYS A 53 1.55 -1.81 1.45
N GLY A 54 1.28 -0.68 2.08
CA GLY A 54 0.55 0.41 1.44
C GLY A 54 -0.90 0.11 1.09
N GLY A 55 -1.38 0.77 0.05
CA GLY A 55 -2.79 0.68 -0.36
C GLY A 55 -3.17 -0.70 -0.90
N SER A 56 -2.24 -1.43 -1.52
CA SER A 56 -2.49 -2.78 -2.03
C SER A 56 -2.68 -3.80 -0.92
N LEU A 57 -2.02 -3.62 0.24
CA LEU A 57 -2.31 -4.43 1.43
C LEU A 57 -3.72 -4.15 1.97
N LEU A 58 -4.13 -2.88 2.06
CA LEU A 58 -5.49 -2.53 2.49
C LEU A 58 -6.55 -3.10 1.55
N TYR A 59 -6.27 -3.12 0.25
CA TYR A 59 -7.13 -3.81 -0.71
C TYR A 59 -7.17 -5.32 -0.47
N ALA A 60 -6.06 -5.95 -0.14
CA ALA A 60 -6.04 -7.37 0.17
C ALA A 60 -6.99 -7.74 1.32
N MET A 61 -7.22 -6.81 2.24
CA MET A 61 -8.08 -7.02 3.42
C MET A 61 -9.56 -6.73 3.16
N ASP A 62 -9.88 -5.69 2.39
CA ASP A 62 -11.25 -5.17 2.23
C ASP A 62 -11.76 -5.32 0.79
N GLY A 63 -10.94 -5.87 -0.12
CA GLY A 63 -11.29 -6.04 -1.53
C GLY A 63 -11.70 -4.73 -2.18
N LEU A 64 -12.78 -4.75 -2.93
CA LEU A 64 -13.32 -3.56 -3.60
C LEU A 64 -13.92 -2.52 -2.64
N ASN A 65 -14.08 -2.84 -1.34
CA ASN A 65 -14.51 -1.88 -0.32
C ASN A 65 -13.36 -1.01 0.19
N ALA A 66 -12.11 -1.39 -0.06
CA ALA A 66 -10.97 -0.53 0.22
C ALA A 66 -11.00 0.73 -0.65
N ARG A 67 -10.38 1.82 -0.16
CA ARG A 67 -10.21 2.98 -1.04
C ARG A 67 -9.45 2.61 -2.30
N PRO A 68 -9.81 3.19 -3.47
CA PRO A 68 -9.11 2.91 -4.72
C PRO A 68 -7.61 3.20 -4.61
N THR A 69 -6.81 2.22 -5.03
CA THR A 69 -5.37 2.34 -5.19
C THR A 69 -4.92 1.59 -6.44
N ILE A 70 -3.92 2.11 -7.11
CA ILE A 70 -3.27 1.48 -8.26
C ILE A 70 -1.77 1.28 -8.00
N ASP A 71 -1.26 1.80 -6.88
CA ASP A 71 0.15 1.65 -6.53
C ASP A 71 0.38 0.28 -5.87
N VAL A 72 1.50 -0.35 -6.17
CA VAL A 72 2.00 -1.53 -5.48
C VAL A 72 3.24 -1.12 -4.71
N ASP A 73 3.19 -1.31 -3.41
CA ASP A 73 4.26 -0.95 -2.49
C ASP A 73 4.79 -2.22 -1.81
N PHE A 74 6.09 -2.44 -1.85
CA PHE A 74 6.78 -3.47 -1.10
C PHE A 74 7.82 -2.88 -0.15
N MET A 75 8.06 -3.59 0.93
CA MET A 75 9.29 -3.48 1.69
C MET A 75 10.15 -4.69 1.36
N ALA A 76 11.40 -4.46 1.01
CA ALA A 76 12.34 -5.52 0.70
C ALA A 76 13.24 -5.83 1.89
N GLU A 77 13.33 -7.11 2.24
CA GLU A 77 14.15 -7.64 3.32
C GLU A 77 15.15 -8.68 2.81
N ARG A 78 16.31 -8.75 3.44
CA ARG A 78 17.32 -9.81 3.20
C ARG A 78 17.69 -9.94 1.73
N ILE A 79 17.69 -8.83 1.01
CA ILE A 79 18.03 -8.75 -0.42
C ILE A 79 18.94 -7.54 -0.66
N SER A 80 19.86 -7.63 -1.62
CA SER A 80 20.74 -6.53 -1.99
C SER A 80 19.95 -5.34 -2.54
N ARG A 81 20.40 -4.13 -2.20
CA ARG A 81 19.88 -2.86 -2.76
C ARG A 81 20.58 -2.44 -4.03
N ASP A 82 21.55 -3.24 -4.48
CA ASP A 82 22.27 -2.99 -5.70
C ASP A 82 21.33 -2.92 -6.91
N ARG A 83 21.51 -1.90 -7.73
CA ARG A 83 20.60 -1.59 -8.83
C ARG A 83 20.60 -2.69 -9.91
N GLU A 84 21.77 -3.19 -10.26
CA GLU A 84 21.88 -4.23 -11.28
C GLU A 84 21.29 -5.56 -10.77
N PHE A 85 21.57 -5.87 -9.51
CA PHE A 85 21.01 -7.04 -8.87
C PHE A 85 19.47 -6.98 -8.82
N LEU A 86 18.89 -5.86 -8.37
CA LEU A 86 17.43 -5.68 -8.30
C LEU A 86 16.79 -5.73 -9.70
N THR A 87 17.47 -5.20 -10.74
CA THR A 87 16.98 -5.34 -12.12
C THR A 87 16.86 -6.81 -12.52
N LYS A 88 17.88 -7.63 -12.23
CA LYS A 88 17.85 -9.08 -12.51
C LYS A 88 16.74 -9.78 -11.75
N VAL A 89 16.55 -9.45 -10.47
CA VAL A 89 15.44 -9.98 -9.65
C VAL A 89 14.08 -9.69 -10.31
N PHE A 90 13.86 -8.44 -10.75
CA PHE A 90 12.61 -8.08 -11.40
C PHE A 90 12.48 -8.70 -12.80
N GLN A 91 13.55 -8.85 -13.56
CA GLN A 91 13.54 -9.59 -14.82
C GLN A 91 13.10 -11.05 -14.62
N GLU A 92 13.61 -11.73 -13.60
CA GLU A 92 13.22 -13.10 -13.26
C GLU A 92 11.75 -13.18 -12.81
N ILE A 93 11.30 -12.28 -11.92
CA ILE A 93 9.90 -12.23 -11.46
C ILE A 93 8.95 -11.98 -12.62
N LEU A 94 9.20 -10.95 -13.42
CA LEU A 94 8.35 -10.56 -14.56
C LEU A 94 8.37 -11.59 -15.70
N GLY A 95 9.46 -12.37 -15.82
CA GLY A 95 9.63 -13.45 -16.77
C GLY A 95 8.84 -14.72 -16.44
N ILE A 96 8.24 -14.84 -15.26
CA ILE A 96 7.43 -16.01 -14.88
C ILE A 96 6.18 -16.08 -15.76
N VAL A 97 6.03 -17.20 -16.49
CA VAL A 97 4.91 -17.42 -17.40
C VAL A 97 3.69 -17.95 -16.66
N CYS A 98 2.53 -17.41 -17.00
CA CYS A 98 1.22 -17.91 -16.57
C CYS A 98 0.22 -17.67 -17.72
N ASP A 99 0.03 -18.69 -18.57
CA ASP A 99 -0.83 -18.56 -19.76
C ASP A 99 -2.29 -18.26 -19.40
N GLU A 100 -2.79 -18.84 -18.29
CA GLU A 100 -4.18 -18.75 -17.86
C GLU A 100 -4.64 -17.33 -17.51
N ASP A 101 -3.72 -16.46 -17.11
CA ASP A 101 -4.05 -15.08 -16.74
C ASP A 101 -3.99 -14.11 -17.94
N GLY A 102 -3.43 -14.57 -19.06
CA GLY A 102 -3.36 -13.81 -20.31
C GLY A 102 -2.47 -12.55 -20.23
N VAL A 103 -1.60 -12.44 -19.21
CA VAL A 103 -0.69 -11.30 -19.01
C VAL A 103 0.75 -11.70 -19.23
N THR A 104 1.48 -10.87 -19.94
CA THR A 104 2.95 -10.93 -20.05
C THR A 104 3.53 -9.58 -19.66
N PHE A 105 4.77 -9.59 -19.15
CA PHE A 105 5.48 -8.38 -18.79
C PHE A 105 6.74 -8.22 -19.64
N ASP A 106 7.07 -6.98 -19.98
CA ASP A 106 8.32 -6.64 -20.63
C ASP A 106 9.46 -6.76 -19.62
N THR A 107 10.42 -7.64 -19.87
CA THR A 107 11.57 -7.91 -19.02
C THR A 107 12.83 -7.17 -19.48
N GLU A 108 12.82 -6.58 -20.68
CA GLU A 108 13.99 -5.91 -21.27
C GLU A 108 14.01 -4.42 -20.92
N ASN A 109 12.84 -3.78 -20.90
CA ASN A 109 12.70 -2.33 -20.73
C ASN A 109 12.27 -1.96 -19.29
N ILE A 110 13.01 -2.44 -18.29
CA ILE A 110 12.81 -2.07 -16.89
C ILE A 110 13.65 -0.84 -16.59
N THR A 111 13.03 0.21 -16.08
CA THR A 111 13.72 1.41 -15.60
C THR A 111 13.51 1.62 -14.11
N MET A 112 14.45 2.32 -13.46
CA MET A 112 14.40 2.57 -12.02
C MET A 112 14.72 4.02 -11.70
N GLU A 113 13.97 4.58 -10.76
CA GLU A 113 14.21 5.90 -10.19
C GLU A 113 14.28 5.82 -8.67
N PRO A 114 15.16 6.61 -8.03
CA PRO A 114 15.14 6.71 -6.58
C PRO A 114 13.85 7.39 -6.12
N ILE A 115 13.21 6.86 -5.10
CA ILE A 115 12.13 7.57 -4.41
C ILE A 115 12.82 8.56 -3.47
N THR A 116 12.77 9.84 -3.83
CA THR A 116 13.30 10.93 -3.01
C THR A 116 12.38 11.10 -1.80
N VAL A 117 12.66 10.39 -0.76
CA VAL A 117 12.17 10.67 0.58
C VAL A 117 13.42 11.04 1.36
N GLU A 118 13.36 12.08 2.19
CA GLU A 118 14.41 12.49 3.15
C GLU A 118 14.65 11.39 4.19
N LYS A 119 15.01 10.20 3.74
CA LYS A 119 15.22 9.02 4.57
C LYS A 119 16.65 8.55 4.45
N LYS A 120 17.15 7.99 5.54
CA LYS A 120 18.46 7.32 5.64
C LYS A 120 18.69 6.29 4.52
N TYR A 121 17.59 5.72 3.98
CA TYR A 121 17.59 4.76 2.87
C TYR A 121 16.49 5.12 1.87
N PRO A 122 16.84 5.74 0.72
CA PRO A 122 15.85 6.02 -0.31
C PRO A 122 15.30 4.70 -0.87
N GLY A 123 13.98 4.68 -1.10
CA GLY A 123 13.34 3.60 -1.84
C GLY A 123 13.67 3.65 -3.33
N THR A 124 13.25 2.64 -4.06
CA THR A 124 13.41 2.55 -5.51
C THR A 124 12.06 2.32 -6.17
N ARG A 125 11.73 3.13 -7.18
CA ARG A 125 10.56 2.92 -8.02
C ARG A 125 10.97 2.25 -9.31
N PHE A 126 10.35 1.12 -9.61
CA PHE A 126 10.50 0.39 -10.86
C PHE A 126 9.38 0.77 -11.81
N PHE A 127 9.71 0.86 -13.11
CA PHE A 127 8.76 1.04 -14.19
C PHE A 127 8.96 -0.07 -15.21
N PHE A 128 7.88 -0.64 -15.69
CA PHE A 128 7.85 -1.66 -16.73
C PHE A 128 6.48 -1.68 -17.41
N THR A 129 6.37 -2.50 -18.45
CA THR A 129 5.14 -2.59 -19.26
C THR A 129 4.54 -3.98 -19.14
N ALA A 130 3.21 -4.03 -18.94
CA ALA A 130 2.41 -5.26 -19.03
C ALA A 130 1.61 -5.28 -20.31
N HIS A 131 1.39 -6.48 -20.87
CA HIS A 131 0.64 -6.72 -22.09
C HIS A 131 -0.47 -7.73 -21.83
N MET A 132 -1.64 -7.50 -22.43
CA MET A 132 -2.76 -8.45 -22.41
C MET A 132 -3.57 -8.27 -23.70
N ASP A 133 -3.54 -9.25 -24.62
CA ASP A 133 -4.14 -9.15 -25.95
C ASP A 133 -3.61 -7.90 -26.70
N SER A 134 -4.45 -6.93 -27.01
CA SER A 134 -4.07 -5.65 -27.63
C SER A 134 -3.79 -4.52 -26.63
N ILE A 135 -3.87 -4.80 -25.33
CA ILE A 135 -3.71 -3.80 -24.28
C ILE A 135 -2.24 -3.73 -23.89
N ILE A 136 -1.73 -2.48 -23.80
CA ILE A 136 -0.41 -2.15 -23.27
C ILE A 136 -0.63 -1.26 -22.04
N HIS A 137 -0.07 -1.65 -20.90
CA HIS A 137 -0.25 -0.94 -19.63
C HIS A 137 1.09 -0.67 -18.95
N LYS A 138 1.37 0.61 -18.68
CA LYS A 138 2.56 1.01 -17.93
C LYS A 138 2.30 0.81 -16.43
N MET A 139 3.22 0.16 -15.77
CA MET A 139 3.16 -0.14 -14.35
C MET A 139 4.33 0.47 -13.60
N SER A 140 4.11 0.72 -12.32
CA SER A 140 5.19 1.05 -11.40
C SER A 140 5.03 0.29 -10.07
N VAL A 141 6.17 0.00 -9.45
CA VAL A 141 6.25 -0.64 -8.13
C VAL A 141 7.24 0.13 -7.27
N ASP A 142 6.85 0.45 -6.06
CA ASP A 142 7.68 1.12 -5.08
C ASP A 142 8.28 0.10 -4.10
N ILE A 143 9.59 0.12 -3.94
CA ILE A 143 10.31 -0.74 -3.02
C ILE A 143 11.00 0.11 -1.97
N GLY A 144 10.56 -0.03 -0.74
CA GLY A 144 11.21 0.52 0.44
C GLY A 144 12.22 -0.46 1.03
N PHE A 145 13.12 0.06 1.83
CA PHE A 145 14.14 -0.71 2.54
C PHE A 145 14.30 -0.20 3.96
N GLY A 146 14.65 -1.10 4.88
CA GLY A 146 15.10 -0.75 6.21
C GLY A 146 14.01 -0.37 7.21
N ASP A 147 12.73 -0.46 6.85
CA ASP A 147 11.65 -0.36 7.83
C ASP A 147 11.58 -1.64 8.67
N VAL A 148 11.10 -1.54 9.90
CA VAL A 148 10.92 -2.67 10.83
C VAL A 148 9.45 -3.09 10.83
N VAL A 149 9.19 -4.39 10.80
CA VAL A 149 7.82 -4.93 10.85
C VAL A 149 7.56 -5.56 12.21
N THR A 150 6.57 -5.06 12.94
CA THR A 150 6.19 -5.51 14.27
C THR A 150 4.65 -5.59 14.38
N PRO A 151 4.09 -6.70 14.83
CA PRO A 151 4.73 -8.01 15.00
C PRO A 151 5.25 -8.58 13.67
N TYR A 152 5.62 -9.84 13.61
CA TYR A 152 6.16 -10.46 12.38
C TYR A 152 5.24 -10.29 11.18
N PRO A 153 5.80 -10.31 9.94
CA PRO A 153 4.99 -10.31 8.72
C PRO A 153 3.95 -11.43 8.73
N ALA A 154 2.76 -11.14 8.23
CA ALA A 154 1.67 -12.09 8.09
C ALA A 154 1.56 -12.60 6.65
N SER A 155 1.24 -13.90 6.48
CA SER A 155 0.86 -14.43 5.18
C SER A 155 -0.58 -14.05 4.89
N ILE A 156 -0.83 -13.50 3.68
CA ILE A 156 -2.17 -13.09 3.25
C ILE A 156 -2.54 -13.72 1.92
N ASP A 157 -3.80 -14.10 1.79
CA ASP A 157 -4.41 -14.47 0.51
C ASP A 157 -4.96 -13.21 -0.16
N PHE A 158 -4.42 -12.86 -1.32
CA PHE A 158 -4.84 -11.67 -2.05
C PHE A 158 -6.14 -11.95 -2.82
N PRO A 159 -7.19 -11.12 -2.68
CA PRO A 159 -8.48 -11.36 -3.32
C PRO A 159 -8.37 -11.24 -4.83
N LEU A 160 -8.84 -12.26 -5.54
CA LEU A 160 -8.84 -12.30 -7.00
C LEU A 160 -10.02 -11.52 -7.58
N LEU A 161 -9.77 -10.71 -8.61
CA LEU A 161 -10.82 -10.03 -9.36
C LEU A 161 -11.65 -10.99 -10.21
N LEU A 162 -11.01 -12.03 -10.74
CA LEU A 162 -11.65 -12.99 -11.62
C LEU A 162 -11.51 -14.41 -11.05
N PRO A 163 -12.55 -15.24 -11.07
CA PRO A 163 -12.45 -16.63 -10.63
C PRO A 163 -11.61 -17.47 -11.63
N ASN A 164 -11.18 -18.65 -11.19
CA ASN A 164 -10.48 -19.64 -12.01
C ASN A 164 -9.18 -19.13 -12.67
N ILE A 165 -8.42 -18.34 -11.92
CA ILE A 165 -7.03 -17.97 -12.21
C ILE A 165 -6.18 -18.33 -10.98
N PRO A 166 -4.86 -18.52 -11.14
CA PRO A 166 -4.00 -18.89 -10.02
C PRO A 166 -4.08 -17.91 -8.84
N SER A 167 -4.20 -18.46 -7.63
CA SER A 167 -4.26 -17.72 -6.37
C SER A 167 -2.94 -17.00 -6.07
N VAL A 168 -3.04 -15.98 -5.24
CA VAL A 168 -1.90 -15.15 -4.82
C VAL A 168 -1.81 -15.20 -3.30
N ASN A 169 -0.70 -15.71 -2.78
CA ASN A 169 -0.39 -15.70 -1.34
C ASN A 169 0.95 -15.01 -1.13
N LEU A 170 1.01 -14.00 -0.27
CA LEU A 170 2.16 -13.13 -0.06
C LEU A 170 2.43 -12.91 1.42
N GLN A 171 3.68 -12.59 1.74
CA GLN A 171 4.02 -11.97 3.02
C GLN A 171 3.64 -10.49 2.97
N ALA A 172 3.12 -9.97 4.07
CA ALA A 172 2.67 -8.59 4.17
C ALA A 172 2.99 -7.99 5.55
N TYR A 173 2.93 -6.69 5.63
CA TYR A 173 3.00 -5.96 6.90
C TYR A 173 1.88 -6.39 7.84
N SER A 174 2.16 -6.35 9.15
CA SER A 174 1.12 -6.31 10.17
C SER A 174 0.33 -5.00 10.08
N LEU A 175 -0.90 -4.99 10.58
CA LEU A 175 -1.72 -3.77 10.60
C LEU A 175 -1.14 -2.71 11.53
N GLU A 176 -0.56 -3.18 12.62
CA GLU A 176 0.12 -2.35 13.62
C GLU A 176 1.27 -1.58 12.98
N THR A 177 2.09 -2.25 12.14
CA THR A 177 3.16 -1.57 11.39
C THR A 177 2.61 -0.57 10.38
N VAL A 178 1.51 -0.90 9.67
CA VAL A 178 0.86 0.06 8.76
C VAL A 178 0.42 1.32 9.50
N ILE A 179 -0.22 1.17 10.67
CA ILE A 179 -0.63 2.31 11.51
C ILE A 179 0.61 3.08 12.00
N ALA A 180 1.61 2.38 12.51
CA ALA A 180 2.83 2.98 13.04
C ALA A 180 3.57 3.84 12.01
N GLU A 181 3.75 3.36 10.78
CA GLU A 181 4.37 4.12 9.69
C GLU A 181 3.57 5.36 9.30
N LYS A 182 2.24 5.24 9.21
CA LYS A 182 1.35 6.37 8.88
C LYS A 182 1.34 7.39 10.02
N PHE A 183 1.30 6.93 11.26
CA PHE A 183 1.33 7.78 12.44
C PHE A 183 2.67 8.51 12.55
N HIS A 184 3.79 7.82 12.34
CA HIS A 184 5.10 8.48 12.24
C HIS A 184 5.06 9.60 11.20
N THR A 185 4.55 9.34 9.99
CA THR A 185 4.46 10.35 8.92
C THR A 185 3.55 11.52 9.31
N MET A 186 2.51 11.29 10.12
CA MET A 186 1.67 12.37 10.64
C MET A 186 2.42 13.28 11.60
N LEU A 187 3.21 12.70 12.50
CA LEU A 187 4.02 13.44 13.48
C LEU A 187 5.17 14.19 12.81
N ASP A 188 5.91 13.53 11.93
CA ASP A 188 7.04 14.07 11.20
C ASP A 188 6.67 15.27 10.32
N ARG A 189 5.52 15.20 9.63
CA ARG A 189 5.01 16.29 8.79
C ARG A 189 4.21 17.35 9.53
N ASP A 190 3.66 16.99 10.68
CA ASP A 190 2.88 17.86 11.57
C ASP A 190 1.91 18.78 10.80
N GLU A 191 2.04 20.09 10.99
CA GLU A 191 1.17 21.10 10.36
C GLU A 191 1.21 21.11 8.82
N TYR A 192 2.28 20.61 8.21
CA TYR A 192 2.43 20.53 6.74
C TYR A 192 1.84 19.24 6.14
N ASN A 193 1.26 18.37 6.96
CA ASN A 193 0.73 17.11 6.47
C ASN A 193 -0.54 17.31 5.64
N SER A 194 -0.45 17.00 4.34
CA SER A 194 -1.55 17.02 3.37
C SER A 194 -1.98 15.62 2.91
N ARG A 195 -1.44 14.56 3.53
CA ARG A 195 -1.66 13.17 3.13
C ARG A 195 -2.97 12.61 3.71
N MET A 196 -4.10 13.12 3.24
CA MET A 196 -5.43 12.73 3.71
C MET A 196 -5.67 11.22 3.69
N LYS A 197 -5.02 10.50 2.78
CA LYS A 197 -5.07 9.04 2.71
C LYS A 197 -4.56 8.36 4.00
N ASP A 198 -3.53 8.92 4.65
CA ASP A 198 -2.96 8.30 5.84
C ASP A 198 -3.90 8.45 7.04
N PHE A 199 -4.55 9.61 7.19
CA PHE A 199 -5.60 9.82 8.20
C PHE A 199 -6.79 8.87 7.98
N PHE A 200 -7.24 8.75 6.73
CA PHE A 200 -8.34 7.86 6.37
C PHE A 200 -8.01 6.40 6.68
N ASP A 201 -6.84 5.94 6.24
CA ASP A 201 -6.40 4.57 6.43
C ASP A 201 -6.26 4.23 7.92
N CYS A 202 -5.64 5.11 8.75
CA CYS A 202 -5.56 4.92 10.20
C CYS A 202 -6.96 4.87 10.83
N TYR A 203 -7.86 5.78 10.47
CA TYR A 203 -9.24 5.75 10.96
C TYR A 203 -9.93 4.43 10.64
N GLN A 204 -9.84 3.94 9.40
CA GLN A 204 -10.45 2.68 8.98
C GLN A 204 -9.88 1.49 9.77
N LEU A 205 -8.58 1.44 9.95
CA LEU A 205 -7.92 0.36 10.70
C LEU A 205 -8.28 0.40 12.18
N LEU A 206 -8.24 1.58 12.81
CA LEU A 206 -8.53 1.74 14.24
C LEU A 206 -10.01 1.48 14.60
N THR A 207 -10.93 1.67 13.63
CA THR A 207 -12.37 1.49 13.87
C THR A 207 -12.92 0.14 13.43
N LYS A 208 -12.30 -0.50 12.43
CA LYS A 208 -12.82 -1.74 11.84
C LYS A 208 -12.06 -3.00 12.25
N ARG A 209 -10.91 -2.86 12.91
CA ARG A 209 -10.07 -3.99 13.30
C ARG A 209 -9.92 -4.07 14.81
N GLU A 210 -9.92 -5.28 15.31
CA GLU A 210 -9.52 -5.54 16.68
C GLU A 210 -7.98 -5.52 16.74
N LEU A 211 -7.45 -4.53 17.43
CA LEU A 211 -6.00 -4.31 17.60
C LEU A 211 -5.67 -4.32 19.08
N ASP A 212 -4.71 -5.15 19.46
CA ASP A 212 -4.18 -5.17 20.80
C ASP A 212 -3.32 -3.93 21.06
N ASP A 213 -3.59 -3.20 22.14
CA ASP A 213 -2.94 -1.93 22.42
C ASP A 213 -1.45 -2.09 22.75
N GLU A 214 -1.02 -3.21 23.35
CA GLU A 214 0.40 -3.47 23.63
C GLU A 214 1.14 -3.74 22.33
N THR A 215 0.63 -4.61 21.47
CA THR A 215 1.19 -4.93 20.16
C THR A 215 1.27 -3.69 19.27
N LEU A 216 0.21 -2.86 19.28
CA LEU A 216 0.21 -1.61 18.52
C LEU A 216 1.26 -0.63 19.05
N TYR A 217 1.39 -0.51 20.39
CA TYR A 217 2.42 0.32 20.99
C TYR A 217 3.83 -0.17 20.64
N ASP A 218 4.07 -1.47 20.66
CA ASP A 218 5.37 -2.05 20.29
C ASP A 218 5.73 -1.77 18.83
N ALA A 219 4.75 -1.86 17.93
CA ALA A 219 4.94 -1.49 16.52
C ALA A 219 5.24 0.02 16.34
N ILE A 220 4.53 0.88 17.07
CA ILE A 220 4.76 2.33 17.08
C ILE A 220 6.18 2.62 17.61
N LYS A 221 6.56 2.02 18.74
CA LYS A 221 7.89 2.19 19.33
C LYS A 221 8.98 1.75 18.37
N ALA A 222 8.86 0.54 17.81
CA ALA A 222 9.85 0.00 16.86
C ALA A 222 10.00 0.89 15.61
N THR A 223 8.88 1.40 15.07
CA THR A 223 8.90 2.33 13.93
C THR A 223 9.54 3.67 14.28
N PHE A 224 9.23 4.23 15.46
CA PHE A 224 9.76 5.52 15.89
C PHE A 224 11.25 5.45 16.18
N ASP A 225 11.69 4.38 16.87
CA ASP A 225 13.12 4.12 17.11
C ASP A 225 13.89 3.96 15.80
N ASN A 226 13.35 3.15 14.85
CA ASN A 226 13.99 2.91 13.55
C ASN A 226 14.08 4.17 12.67
N ARG A 227 13.09 5.06 12.79
CA ARG A 227 13.03 6.31 12.02
C ARG A 227 13.53 7.52 12.78
N GLU A 228 14.07 7.31 13.99
CA GLU A 228 14.69 8.34 14.82
C GLU A 228 13.72 9.53 15.06
N LEU A 229 12.45 9.23 15.48
CA LEU A 229 11.45 10.27 15.71
C LEU A 229 11.88 11.21 16.84
N GLU A 230 12.07 12.47 16.49
CA GLU A 230 12.43 13.50 17.47
C GLU A 230 11.22 14.00 18.28
N TYR A 231 11.49 14.42 19.54
CA TYR A 231 10.48 15.06 20.35
C TYR A 231 10.14 16.46 19.83
N ASN A 232 8.86 16.71 19.56
CA ASN A 232 8.37 18.02 19.15
C ASN A 232 7.47 18.64 20.24
N PRO A 233 7.97 19.57 21.09
CA PRO A 233 7.16 20.22 22.12
C PRO A 233 6.10 21.18 21.55
N LYS A 234 6.17 21.51 20.25
CA LYS A 234 5.25 22.42 19.54
C LYS A 234 4.33 21.68 18.59
N LEU A 235 4.19 20.36 18.75
CA LEU A 235 3.36 19.53 17.87
C LEU A 235 1.93 20.09 17.77
N LYS A 236 1.50 20.35 16.54
CA LYS A 236 0.17 20.91 16.24
C LYS A 236 -0.86 19.85 15.86
N LEU A 237 -0.44 18.66 15.44
CA LEU A 237 -1.28 17.57 14.94
C LEU A 237 -2.57 17.33 15.75
N PHE A 238 -2.49 17.45 17.06
CA PHE A 238 -3.62 17.19 17.98
C PHE A 238 -4.32 18.46 18.47
N THR A 239 -4.02 19.62 17.90
CA THR A 239 -4.64 20.88 18.32
C THR A 239 -5.95 21.15 17.58
N ALA A 240 -6.84 21.91 18.23
CA ALA A 240 -8.09 22.34 17.59
C ALA A 240 -7.82 23.20 16.33
N GLU A 241 -6.74 23.99 16.33
CA GLU A 241 -6.30 24.78 15.17
C GLU A 241 -5.99 23.88 13.96
N PHE A 242 -5.23 22.79 14.15
CA PHE A 242 -4.92 21.82 13.11
C PHE A 242 -6.17 21.17 12.56
N VAL A 243 -7.06 20.71 13.44
CA VAL A 243 -8.29 19.98 13.04
C VAL A 243 -9.27 20.88 12.29
N ASN A 244 -9.42 22.13 12.71
CA ASN A 244 -10.40 23.06 12.15
C ASN A 244 -9.84 23.96 11.04
N ASP A 245 -8.60 23.76 10.60
CA ASP A 245 -8.02 24.51 9.50
C ASP A 245 -8.87 24.37 8.22
N ALA A 246 -9.28 25.50 7.64
CA ALA A 246 -10.21 25.53 6.52
C ALA A 246 -9.68 24.84 5.27
N ASN A 247 -8.36 24.96 5.00
CA ASN A 247 -7.73 24.31 3.83
C ASN A 247 -7.71 22.78 4.03
N ARG A 248 -7.41 22.32 5.23
CA ARG A 248 -7.40 20.90 5.58
C ARG A 248 -8.79 20.28 5.49
N GLN A 249 -9.80 20.96 6.00
CA GLN A 249 -11.20 20.55 5.85
C GLN A 249 -11.62 20.46 4.37
N MET A 250 -11.15 21.39 3.54
CA MET A 250 -11.39 21.33 2.09
C MET A 250 -10.65 20.17 1.44
N GLN A 251 -9.38 19.97 1.75
CA GLN A 251 -8.58 18.82 1.25
C GLN A 251 -9.23 17.48 1.62
N TRP A 252 -9.76 17.36 2.84
CA TRP A 252 -10.48 16.18 3.28
C TRP A 252 -11.74 15.93 2.43
N LYS A 253 -12.56 16.92 2.22
CA LYS A 253 -13.76 16.80 1.37
C LYS A 253 -13.41 16.40 -0.06
N LEU A 254 -12.35 16.99 -0.63
CA LEU A 254 -11.87 16.64 -1.98
C LEU A 254 -11.34 15.20 -2.03
N PHE A 255 -10.63 14.77 -1.00
CA PHE A 255 -10.14 13.40 -0.87
C PHE A 255 -11.30 12.40 -0.82
N LEU A 256 -12.32 12.60 0.03
CA LEU A 256 -13.50 11.72 0.10
C LEU A 256 -14.24 11.63 -1.25
N ARG A 257 -14.39 12.74 -1.96
CA ARG A 257 -14.96 12.74 -3.32
C ARG A 257 -14.10 11.94 -4.30
N LYS A 258 -12.78 12.10 -4.24
CA LYS A 258 -11.83 11.38 -5.11
C LYS A 258 -11.92 9.86 -4.92
N ILE A 259 -12.06 9.39 -3.68
CA ILE A 259 -12.19 7.96 -3.38
C ILE A 259 -13.65 7.46 -3.49
N GLN A 260 -14.59 8.33 -3.85
CA GLN A 260 -16.03 8.04 -3.97
C GLN A 260 -16.66 7.49 -2.68
N TRP A 261 -16.19 8.02 -1.54
CA TRP A 261 -16.73 7.65 -0.23
C TRP A 261 -18.19 8.07 -0.10
N LYS A 262 -19.08 7.16 0.29
CA LYS A 262 -20.53 7.37 0.25
C LYS A 262 -21.12 7.88 1.55
N GLU A 263 -20.44 7.62 2.66
CA GLU A 263 -20.91 7.98 3.99
C GLU A 263 -20.44 9.39 4.37
N GLU A 264 -21.16 10.03 5.28
CA GLU A 264 -20.69 11.27 5.86
C GLU A 264 -19.58 10.99 6.86
N LEU A 265 -18.40 11.56 6.63
CA LEU A 265 -17.23 11.40 7.49
C LEU A 265 -16.49 12.74 7.58
N SER A 266 -16.64 13.43 8.71
CA SER A 266 -15.92 14.67 8.97
C SER A 266 -14.46 14.40 9.38
N PHE A 267 -13.56 15.32 9.06
CA PHE A 267 -12.17 15.22 9.50
C PHE A 267 -12.04 15.29 11.03
N ASN A 268 -12.96 15.98 11.71
CA ASN A 268 -13.02 16.03 13.16
C ASN A 268 -13.25 14.66 13.79
N VAL A 269 -14.17 13.85 13.25
CA VAL A 269 -14.42 12.48 13.70
C VAL A 269 -13.18 11.60 13.52
N VAL A 270 -12.52 11.72 12.37
CA VAL A 270 -11.28 10.98 12.07
C VAL A 270 -10.18 11.35 13.07
N MET A 271 -9.97 12.64 13.29
CA MET A 271 -8.94 13.10 14.23
C MET A 271 -9.26 12.78 15.69
N GLN A 272 -10.54 12.72 16.07
CA GLN A 272 -10.94 12.29 17.41
C GLN A 272 -10.48 10.85 17.66
N VAL A 273 -10.79 9.92 16.73
CA VAL A 273 -10.38 8.51 16.85
C VAL A 273 -8.85 8.38 16.90
N ILE A 274 -8.14 9.08 16.02
CA ILE A 274 -6.67 9.06 15.98
C ILE A 274 -6.09 9.63 17.30
N THR A 275 -6.65 10.73 17.79
CA THR A 275 -6.19 11.37 19.03
C THR A 275 -6.41 10.46 20.22
N ASP A 276 -7.60 9.88 20.36
CA ASP A 276 -7.95 9.04 21.51
C ASP A 276 -7.09 7.77 21.60
N ARG A 277 -6.76 7.17 20.46
CA ARG A 277 -6.00 5.92 20.42
C ARG A 277 -4.49 6.13 20.35
N LEU A 278 -3.99 7.09 19.56
CA LEU A 278 -2.56 7.16 19.24
C LEU A 278 -1.81 8.25 20.03
N LYS A 279 -2.50 9.32 20.47
CA LYS A 279 -1.84 10.37 21.28
C LYS A 279 -1.27 9.83 22.61
N PRO A 280 -1.98 9.02 23.40
CA PRO A 280 -1.41 8.43 24.61
C PRO A 280 -0.16 7.58 24.35
N MET A 281 -0.10 6.92 23.19
CA MET A 281 1.04 6.06 22.81
C MET A 281 2.29 6.89 22.51
N VAL A 282 2.18 8.00 21.78
CA VAL A 282 3.32 8.87 21.51
C VAL A 282 3.76 9.62 22.78
N GLU A 283 2.83 10.02 23.63
CA GLU A 283 3.18 10.64 24.93
C GLU A 283 3.94 9.67 25.84
N LYS A 284 3.51 8.39 25.89
CA LYS A 284 4.23 7.30 26.59
C LYS A 284 5.62 7.08 25.97
N TYR A 285 5.72 7.08 24.64
CA TYR A 285 7.00 6.92 23.94
C TYR A 285 7.98 8.02 24.31
N TRP A 286 7.59 9.29 24.22
CA TRP A 286 8.47 10.41 24.58
C TRP A 286 8.85 10.43 26.05
N LYS A 287 7.89 10.14 26.96
CA LYS A 287 8.20 10.06 28.40
C LYS A 287 9.28 9.03 28.74
N ASN A 288 9.37 7.95 27.96
CA ASN A 288 10.34 6.87 28.17
C ASN A 288 11.69 7.13 27.47
N ASN A 289 11.77 8.12 26.58
CA ASN A 289 12.96 8.40 25.77
C ASN A 289 13.53 9.82 25.97
N LEU A 290 12.94 10.64 26.84
CA LEU A 290 13.46 11.91 27.34
C LEU A 290 14.11 11.71 28.73
#